data_05e7e7b252fb99df1388d71bbd7af503
#
_entry.id   05e7e7b252fb99df1388d71bbd7af503
#
_cell.length_a   1.000
_cell.length_b   1.000
_cell.length_c   1.000
_cell.angle_alpha   90.00
_cell.angle_beta   90.00
_cell.angle_gamma   90.00
#
_symmetry.space_group_name_H-M   'P 1'
#
loop_
_entity.id
_entity.type
_entity.pdbx_description
1 polymer ?
#
loop_
_entity_poly.entity_id
_entity_poly.type
_entity_poly.pdbx_seq_one_letter_code
_entity_poly.pdbx_strand_id
1 'polypeptide(L)'
;CSLIVGKNQEIIYEKYAKDFSKNTPQTIMSITKMFLNLFIGELLEDKKINLNDKISRYLPNIGSGYASATIQEVLDMNLINSYSEDYNDPYTSSFLHEPVCGWRLPNILGDVMSQEEYLNNIEANKNKDIKNTSNLSHYKSANTDVLGVLVEKISGKPLRDWFLKVVEAAGFEDALYMGTDRFGMPWISGGACLISRDFLRYGLLFSRKGKG
;
A
#
# COMPACT_ATOMS: atom_id res chain seq x y z
N CYS A 1 -13.10 -17.22 -3.33
CA CYS A 1 -11.87 -17.67 -4.03
C CYS A 1 -12.15 -17.95 -5.48
N SER A 2 -11.18 -17.64 -6.34
CA SER A 2 -11.24 -17.86 -7.79
C SER A 2 -9.86 -18.24 -8.33
N LEU A 3 -9.85 -18.87 -9.50
CA LEU A 3 -8.65 -19.09 -10.30
C LEU A 3 -8.96 -18.67 -11.73
N ILE A 4 -8.18 -17.73 -12.23
CA ILE A 4 -8.31 -17.25 -13.61
C ILE A 4 -6.94 -17.31 -14.28
N VAL A 5 -6.89 -17.83 -15.49
CA VAL A 5 -5.69 -17.91 -16.31
C VAL A 5 -5.91 -17.13 -17.59
N GLY A 6 -5.06 -16.17 -17.85
CA GLY A 6 -5.05 -15.39 -19.08
C GLY A 6 -3.86 -15.76 -19.97
N LYS A 7 -4.06 -15.74 -21.29
CA LYS A 7 -3.02 -15.87 -22.31
C LYS A 7 -3.36 -15.00 -23.50
N ASN A 8 -2.42 -14.21 -23.98
CA ASN A 8 -2.60 -13.35 -25.16
C ASN A 8 -3.88 -12.49 -25.11
N GLN A 9 -4.19 -11.94 -23.95
CA GLN A 9 -5.37 -11.10 -23.67
C GLN A 9 -6.71 -11.88 -23.61
N GLU A 10 -6.69 -13.20 -23.71
CA GLU A 10 -7.89 -14.03 -23.57
C GLU A 10 -7.87 -14.78 -22.23
N ILE A 11 -9.04 -14.94 -21.64
CA ILE A 11 -9.22 -15.83 -20.48
C ILE A 11 -9.35 -17.24 -21.03
N ILE A 12 -8.34 -18.09 -20.75
CA ILE A 12 -8.34 -19.50 -21.21
C ILE A 12 -8.86 -20.47 -20.14
N TYR A 13 -8.95 -20.01 -18.89
CA TYR A 13 -9.52 -20.77 -17.79
C TYR A 13 -10.09 -19.84 -16.73
N GLU A 14 -11.27 -20.16 -16.22
CA GLU A 14 -11.94 -19.39 -15.18
C GLU A 14 -12.77 -20.32 -14.31
N LYS A 15 -12.53 -20.28 -12.98
CA LYS A 15 -13.26 -21.06 -11.99
C LYS A 15 -13.43 -20.27 -10.70
N TYR A 16 -14.62 -20.40 -10.12
CA TYR A 16 -14.99 -19.79 -8.85
C TYR A 16 -15.34 -20.85 -7.82
N ALA A 17 -15.03 -20.61 -6.55
CA ALA A 17 -15.52 -21.43 -5.46
C ALA A 17 -17.03 -21.25 -5.31
N LYS A 18 -17.66 -22.16 -4.56
CA LYS A 18 -19.07 -22.05 -4.20
C LYS A 18 -19.34 -20.65 -3.62
N ASP A 19 -20.46 -20.06 -3.98
CA ASP A 19 -20.92 -18.72 -3.56
C ASP A 19 -20.10 -17.54 -4.10
N PHE A 20 -19.13 -17.77 -4.98
CA PHE A 20 -18.38 -16.74 -5.70
C PHE A 20 -18.72 -16.76 -7.20
N SER A 21 -18.62 -15.59 -7.82
CA SER A 21 -18.85 -15.41 -9.26
C SER A 21 -17.86 -14.42 -9.86
N LYS A 22 -17.92 -14.24 -11.18
CA LYS A 22 -17.10 -13.22 -11.87
C LYS A 22 -17.36 -11.79 -11.39
N ASN A 23 -18.54 -11.54 -10.82
CA ASN A 23 -18.97 -10.22 -10.32
C ASN A 23 -18.82 -10.08 -8.81
N THR A 24 -18.23 -11.06 -8.13
CA THR A 24 -18.04 -11.00 -6.67
C THR A 24 -16.70 -10.35 -6.33
N PRO A 25 -16.69 -9.10 -5.83
CA PRO A 25 -15.46 -8.47 -5.38
C PRO A 25 -14.83 -9.25 -4.22
N GLN A 26 -13.52 -9.31 -4.21
CA GLN A 26 -12.75 -9.99 -3.18
C GLN A 26 -11.70 -9.05 -2.62
N THR A 27 -11.56 -9.02 -1.32
CA THR A 27 -10.49 -8.28 -0.64
C THR A 27 -9.16 -8.93 -1.00
N ILE A 28 -8.22 -8.13 -1.50
CA ILE A 28 -6.89 -8.60 -1.88
C ILE A 28 -5.84 -8.35 -0.81
N MET A 29 -6.23 -7.74 0.32
CA MET A 29 -5.37 -7.48 1.47
C MET A 29 -4.02 -6.88 1.04
N SER A 30 -2.93 -7.38 1.56
CA SER A 30 -1.57 -6.89 1.30
C SER A 30 -1.12 -6.93 -0.17
N ILE A 31 -1.83 -7.62 -1.05
CA ILE A 31 -1.58 -7.51 -2.49
C ILE A 31 -1.84 -6.08 -2.99
N THR A 32 -2.65 -5.30 -2.29
CA THR A 32 -2.86 -3.86 -2.55
C THR A 32 -1.54 -3.09 -2.64
N LYS A 33 -0.53 -3.47 -1.87
CA LYS A 33 0.80 -2.85 -1.88
C LYS A 33 1.45 -2.80 -3.28
N MET A 34 1.07 -3.71 -4.15
CA MET A 34 1.64 -3.78 -5.51
C MET A 34 1.33 -2.53 -6.35
N PHE A 35 0.22 -1.82 -6.08
CA PHE A 35 -0.09 -0.57 -6.78
C PHE A 35 0.97 0.51 -6.55
N LEU A 36 1.58 0.52 -5.35
CA LEU A 36 2.60 1.50 -5.01
C LEU A 36 3.81 1.46 -5.95
N ASN A 37 4.18 0.28 -6.47
CA ASN A 37 5.32 0.16 -7.39
C ASN A 37 5.11 0.98 -8.66
N LEU A 38 3.89 1.04 -9.18
CA LEU A 38 3.57 1.85 -10.35
C LEU A 38 3.65 3.34 -10.01
N PHE A 39 3.15 3.74 -8.85
CA PHE A 39 3.14 5.15 -8.41
C PHE A 39 4.55 5.68 -8.19
N ILE A 40 5.38 4.91 -7.50
CA ILE A 40 6.80 5.27 -7.29
C ILE A 40 7.57 5.24 -8.61
N GLY A 41 7.30 4.26 -9.48
CA GLY A 41 7.92 4.16 -10.80
C GLY A 41 7.66 5.40 -11.65
N GLU A 42 6.43 5.92 -11.66
CA GLU A 42 6.09 7.15 -12.39
C GLU A 42 6.81 8.39 -11.82
N LEU A 43 6.86 8.53 -10.49
CA LEU A 43 7.61 9.63 -9.87
C LEU A 43 9.11 9.58 -10.16
N LEU A 44 9.68 8.38 -10.30
CA LEU A 44 11.08 8.19 -10.72
C LEU A 44 11.30 8.57 -12.17
N GLU A 45 10.41 8.15 -13.08
CA GLU A 45 10.46 8.48 -14.51
C GLU A 45 10.34 9.98 -14.72
N ASP A 46 9.44 10.63 -13.98
CA ASP A 46 9.27 12.09 -13.95
C ASP A 46 10.42 12.83 -13.26
N LYS A 47 11.43 12.13 -12.73
CA LYS A 47 12.57 12.71 -11.98
C LYS A 47 12.15 13.55 -10.76
N LYS A 48 10.99 13.26 -10.17
CA LYS A 48 10.49 13.96 -8.99
C LYS A 48 11.11 13.44 -7.70
N ILE A 49 11.61 12.22 -7.72
CA ILE A 49 12.28 11.55 -6.60
C ILE A 49 13.55 10.83 -7.07
N ASN A 50 14.42 10.53 -6.09
CA ASN A 50 15.52 9.58 -6.23
C ASN A 50 15.39 8.54 -5.11
N LEU A 51 15.58 7.27 -5.41
CA LEU A 51 15.44 6.17 -4.42
C LEU A 51 16.39 6.31 -3.22
N ASN A 52 17.52 7.02 -3.38
CA ASN A 52 18.47 7.31 -2.31
C ASN A 52 18.11 8.56 -1.48
N ASP A 53 17.05 9.28 -1.86
CA ASP A 53 16.59 10.43 -1.06
C ASP A 53 15.98 9.93 0.26
N LYS A 54 16.24 10.70 1.32
CA LYS A 54 15.65 10.43 2.64
C LYS A 54 14.16 10.78 2.66
N ILE A 55 13.37 10.00 3.37
CA ILE A 55 11.93 10.26 3.56
C ILE A 55 11.68 11.65 4.13
N SER A 56 12.48 12.10 5.10
CA SER A 56 12.36 13.43 5.71
C SER A 56 12.54 14.60 4.74
N ARG A 57 13.14 14.39 3.57
CA ARG A 57 13.22 15.41 2.51
C ARG A 57 11.83 15.82 2.00
N TYR A 58 10.91 14.86 1.94
CA TYR A 58 9.57 15.04 1.40
C TYR A 58 8.49 15.10 2.47
N LEU A 59 8.74 14.45 3.61
CA LEU A 59 7.85 14.39 4.77
C LEU A 59 8.62 14.92 5.99
N PRO A 60 8.75 16.24 6.18
CA PRO A 60 9.60 16.82 7.22
C PRO A 60 9.14 16.51 8.64
N ASN A 61 7.86 16.18 8.83
CA ASN A 61 7.28 15.86 10.14
C ASN A 61 7.25 14.35 10.42
N ILE A 62 7.77 13.52 9.52
CA ILE A 62 7.75 12.07 9.73
C ILE A 62 8.54 11.66 10.97
N GLY A 63 8.03 10.67 11.71
CA GLY A 63 8.66 10.15 12.91
C GLY A 63 10.08 9.65 12.70
N SER A 64 10.86 9.63 13.78
CA SER A 64 12.28 9.21 13.76
C SER A 64 12.48 7.80 13.20
N GLY A 65 11.43 6.96 13.23
CA GLY A 65 11.44 5.61 12.65
C GLY A 65 11.59 5.56 11.13
N TYR A 66 11.40 6.70 10.44
CA TYR A 66 11.52 6.81 8.98
C TYR A 66 12.39 7.98 8.52
N ALA A 67 12.62 8.99 9.37
CA ALA A 67 13.20 10.26 8.94
C ALA A 67 14.55 10.13 8.22
N SER A 68 15.44 9.24 8.65
CA SER A 68 16.75 9.01 8.04
C SER A 68 16.76 7.91 6.98
N ALA A 69 15.64 7.17 6.82
CA ALA A 69 15.52 6.12 5.83
C ALA A 69 15.48 6.68 4.41
N THR A 70 16.05 5.95 3.46
CA THR A 70 15.88 6.21 2.03
C THR A 70 14.56 5.62 1.53
N ILE A 71 14.05 6.15 0.41
CA ILE A 71 12.87 5.59 -0.27
C ILE A 71 13.11 4.11 -0.59
N GLN A 72 14.33 3.74 -1.04
CA GLN A 72 14.69 2.37 -1.35
C GLN A 72 14.59 1.45 -0.13
N GLU A 73 15.15 1.86 1.02
CA GLU A 73 15.09 1.06 2.25
C GLU A 73 13.65 0.82 2.72
N VAL A 74 12.76 1.80 2.52
CA VAL A 74 11.33 1.65 2.85
C VAL A 74 10.63 0.70 1.88
N LEU A 75 10.90 0.80 0.57
CA LEU A 75 10.38 -0.11 -0.46
C LEU A 75 10.81 -1.56 -0.22
N ASP A 76 12.05 -1.76 0.18
CA ASP A 76 12.64 -3.09 0.41
C ASP A 76 12.22 -3.72 1.76
N MET A 77 11.37 -3.05 2.53
CA MET A 77 11.01 -3.49 3.89
C MET A 77 12.27 -3.68 4.77
N ASN A 78 13.27 -2.79 4.61
CA ASN A 78 14.61 -2.95 5.18
C ASN A 78 14.86 -1.97 6.34
N LEU A 79 13.89 -1.86 7.26
CA LEU A 79 13.96 -0.95 8.39
C LEU A 79 13.62 -1.62 9.72
N ILE A 80 14.25 -1.14 10.80
CA ILE A 80 13.93 -1.51 12.18
C ILE A 80 13.46 -0.25 12.92
N ASN A 81 12.19 -0.21 13.29
CA ASN A 81 11.60 0.89 14.05
C ASN A 81 10.57 0.34 15.05
N SER A 82 9.87 1.24 15.77
CA SER A 82 8.90 0.86 16.80
C SER A 82 7.62 0.18 16.27
N TYR A 83 7.37 0.23 14.95
CA TYR A 83 6.23 -0.45 14.36
C TYR A 83 6.46 -1.96 14.30
N SER A 84 5.52 -2.73 14.83
CA SER A 84 5.50 -4.19 14.77
C SER A 84 4.29 -4.70 13.99
N GLU A 85 4.43 -5.85 13.36
CA GLU A 85 3.38 -6.56 12.65
C GLU A 85 3.39 -8.05 13.01
N ASP A 86 3.56 -8.34 14.31
CA ASP A 86 3.44 -9.69 14.84
C ASP A 86 1.96 -10.00 15.13
N TYR A 87 1.33 -10.76 14.27
CA TYR A 87 -0.09 -11.12 14.39
C TYR A 87 -0.41 -12.05 15.56
N ASN A 88 0.59 -12.56 16.27
CA ASN A 88 0.41 -13.34 17.51
C ASN A 88 0.39 -12.43 18.75
N ASP A 89 0.81 -11.19 18.63
CA ASP A 89 0.78 -10.19 19.70
C ASP A 89 -0.50 -9.34 19.58
N PRO A 90 -1.46 -9.42 20.54
CA PRO A 90 -2.68 -8.63 20.51
C PRO A 90 -2.44 -7.11 20.65
N TYR A 91 -1.25 -6.70 21.05
CA TYR A 91 -0.84 -5.31 21.20
C TYR A 91 0.08 -4.82 20.09
N THR A 92 0.24 -5.58 19.03
CA THR A 92 1.07 -5.20 17.89
C THR A 92 0.61 -3.87 17.27
N SER A 93 1.56 -3.06 16.80
CA SER A 93 1.27 -1.73 16.23
C SER A 93 0.33 -1.81 15.03
N SER A 94 0.37 -2.90 14.25
CA SER A 94 -0.51 -3.10 13.11
C SER A 94 -1.99 -3.13 13.51
N PHE A 95 -2.35 -3.72 14.66
CA PHE A 95 -3.74 -3.72 15.14
C PHE A 95 -4.20 -2.35 15.64
N LEU A 96 -3.29 -1.49 16.07
CA LEU A 96 -3.58 -0.09 16.38
C LEU A 96 -3.70 0.76 15.12
N HIS A 97 -3.04 0.36 14.04
CA HIS A 97 -3.08 1.02 12.74
C HIS A 97 -4.38 0.73 11.96
N GLU A 98 -4.93 -0.46 12.10
CA GLU A 98 -6.14 -0.87 11.37
C GLU A 98 -7.38 0.03 11.60
N PRO A 99 -7.69 0.50 12.82
CA PRO A 99 -8.76 1.47 13.03
C PRO A 99 -8.47 2.84 12.38
N VAL A 100 -7.20 3.26 12.35
CA VAL A 100 -6.78 4.50 11.69
C VAL A 100 -7.02 4.42 10.19
N CYS A 101 -6.78 3.26 9.58
CA CYS A 101 -7.01 3.00 8.16
C CYS A 101 -8.48 2.70 7.81
N GLY A 102 -9.39 2.72 8.79
CA GLY A 102 -10.81 2.42 8.58
C GLY A 102 -11.14 0.93 8.42
N TRP A 103 -10.18 0.03 8.71
CA TRP A 103 -10.38 -1.41 8.58
C TRP A 103 -11.11 -2.03 9.77
N ARG A 104 -10.89 -1.50 10.96
CA ARG A 104 -11.57 -1.90 12.20
C ARG A 104 -12.29 -0.72 12.84
N LEU A 105 -13.34 -1.01 13.58
CA LEU A 105 -13.96 0.00 14.43
C LEU A 105 -12.98 0.39 15.55
N PRO A 106 -12.85 1.69 15.84
CA PRO A 106 -12.03 2.13 16.97
C PRO A 106 -12.65 1.64 18.30
N ASN A 107 -11.81 1.28 19.25
CA ASN A 107 -12.26 0.85 20.58
C ASN A 107 -12.96 1.96 21.36
N ILE A 108 -12.68 3.21 21.03
CA ILE A 108 -13.28 4.42 21.62
C ILE A 108 -13.88 5.23 20.48
N LEU A 109 -15.16 5.55 20.57
CA LEU A 109 -15.80 6.52 19.69
C LEU A 109 -15.26 7.91 20.04
N GLY A 110 -14.22 8.33 19.39
CA GLY A 110 -13.52 9.59 19.62
C GLY A 110 -12.65 9.95 18.44
N ASP A 111 -11.76 10.89 18.61
CA ASP A 111 -10.89 11.39 17.56
C ASP A 111 -9.89 10.32 17.13
N VAL A 112 -10.23 9.65 16.03
CA VAL A 112 -9.29 8.80 15.32
C VAL A 112 -8.40 9.72 14.50
N MET A 113 -7.09 9.65 14.73
CA MET A 113 -6.10 10.39 13.95
C MET A 113 -6.09 9.97 12.48
N SER A 114 -5.56 10.81 11.60
CA SER A 114 -5.32 10.44 10.20
C SER A 114 -4.20 9.41 10.06
N GLN A 115 -4.13 8.75 8.91
CA GLN A 115 -3.00 7.87 8.60
C GLN A 115 -1.67 8.64 8.70
N GLU A 116 -1.60 9.86 8.16
CA GLU A 116 -0.39 10.70 8.22
C GLU A 116 0.04 10.97 9.67
N GLU A 117 -0.89 11.35 10.56
CA GLU A 117 -0.59 11.57 11.98
C GLU A 117 -0.09 10.30 12.67
N TYR A 118 -0.72 9.16 12.39
CA TYR A 118 -0.27 7.87 12.94
C TYR A 118 1.17 7.55 12.51
N LEU A 119 1.47 7.70 11.23
CA LEU A 119 2.79 7.42 10.66
C LEU A 119 3.87 8.37 11.20
N ASN A 120 3.51 9.64 11.45
CA ASN A 120 4.40 10.62 12.06
C ASN A 120 4.79 10.28 13.51
N ASN A 121 4.03 9.42 14.18
CA ASN A 121 4.32 8.96 15.54
C ASN A 121 5.16 7.66 15.61
N ILE A 122 5.55 7.08 14.46
CA ILE A 122 6.42 5.90 14.47
C ILE A 122 7.86 6.32 14.70
N GLU A 123 8.42 5.86 15.82
CA GLU A 123 9.75 6.24 16.29
C GLU A 123 10.80 5.15 15.97
N ALA A 124 12.07 5.56 15.99
CA ALA A 124 13.18 4.64 16.07
C ALA A 124 13.16 3.92 17.45
N ASN A 125 13.56 2.66 17.49
CA ASN A 125 13.72 1.96 18.76
C ASN A 125 14.81 2.62 19.58
N LYS A 126 14.56 2.78 20.87
CA LYS A 126 15.53 3.43 21.79
C LYS A 126 16.93 2.81 21.64
N ASN A 127 17.92 3.66 21.44
CA ASN A 127 19.34 3.29 21.30
C ASN A 127 19.67 2.32 20.14
N LYS A 128 18.82 2.25 19.10
CA LYS A 128 19.06 1.43 17.91
C LYS A 128 18.99 2.28 16.65
N ASP A 129 19.86 2.00 15.71
CA ASP A 129 19.74 2.51 14.35
C ASP A 129 18.50 1.89 13.70
N ILE A 130 17.83 2.64 12.84
CA ILE A 130 16.73 2.12 12.02
C ILE A 130 17.23 1.24 10.89
N LYS A 131 18.55 1.27 10.62
CA LYS A 131 19.17 0.46 9.57
C LYS A 131 19.10 -1.01 9.92
N ASN A 132 18.49 -1.79 9.04
CA ASN A 132 18.52 -3.23 9.13
C ASN A 132 19.86 -3.77 8.60
N THR A 133 20.63 -4.41 9.46
CA THR A 133 21.89 -5.08 9.10
C THR A 133 21.74 -6.59 8.91
N SER A 134 20.54 -7.13 9.15
CA SER A 134 20.22 -8.51 8.80
C SER A 134 19.97 -8.65 7.29
N ASN A 135 20.18 -9.80 6.72
CA ASN A 135 19.82 -10.08 5.32
C ASN A 135 18.34 -10.50 5.17
N LEU A 136 17.51 -10.22 6.17
CA LEU A 136 16.08 -10.56 6.20
C LEU A 136 15.26 -9.28 6.10
N SER A 137 14.21 -9.29 5.30
CA SER A 137 13.23 -8.20 5.28
C SER A 137 12.44 -8.17 6.59
N HIS A 138 12.13 -6.96 7.07
CA HIS A 138 11.22 -6.73 8.17
C HIS A 138 9.90 -6.20 7.64
N TYR A 139 8.98 -7.10 7.33
CA TYR A 139 7.69 -6.75 6.76
C TYR A 139 6.91 -5.79 7.66
N LYS A 140 6.46 -4.66 7.07
CA LYS A 140 5.69 -3.62 7.76
C LYS A 140 4.72 -2.97 6.78
N SER A 141 3.43 -3.05 7.06
CA SER A 141 2.40 -2.37 6.27
C SER A 141 2.59 -0.85 6.29
N ALA A 142 2.98 -0.28 7.43
CA ALA A 142 3.27 1.15 7.55
C ALA A 142 4.33 1.66 6.56
N ASN A 143 5.29 0.84 6.11
CA ASN A 143 6.25 1.23 5.08
C ASN A 143 5.55 1.65 3.78
N THR A 144 4.56 0.87 3.35
CA THR A 144 3.79 1.15 2.14
C THR A 144 2.94 2.41 2.32
N ASP A 145 2.32 2.59 3.50
CA ASP A 145 1.47 3.74 3.77
C ASP A 145 2.28 5.04 3.85
N VAL A 146 3.49 5.03 4.42
CA VAL A 146 4.44 6.17 4.37
C VAL A 146 4.74 6.58 2.94
N LEU A 147 5.00 5.61 2.06
CA LEU A 147 5.26 5.90 0.65
C LEU A 147 4.00 6.36 -0.08
N GLY A 148 2.81 5.91 0.31
CA GLY A 148 1.53 6.43 -0.17
C GLY A 148 1.36 7.92 0.15
N VAL A 149 1.62 8.31 1.41
CA VAL A 149 1.61 9.74 1.82
C VAL A 149 2.66 10.53 1.02
N LEU A 150 3.85 9.97 0.83
CA LEU A 150 4.91 10.59 0.05
C LEU A 150 4.48 10.86 -1.40
N VAL A 151 3.83 9.90 -2.07
CA VAL A 151 3.30 10.05 -3.43
C VAL A 151 2.31 11.21 -3.49
N GLU A 152 1.38 11.31 -2.54
CA GLU A 152 0.40 12.40 -2.48
C GLU A 152 1.07 13.76 -2.29
N LYS A 153 2.00 13.87 -1.34
CA LYS A 153 2.73 15.14 -1.07
C LYS A 153 3.56 15.62 -2.25
N ILE A 154 4.28 14.73 -2.94
CA ILE A 154 5.13 15.10 -4.06
C ILE A 154 4.32 15.45 -5.31
N SER A 155 3.27 14.69 -5.57
CA SER A 155 2.44 14.90 -6.76
C SER A 155 1.48 16.09 -6.62
N GLY A 156 1.11 16.45 -5.40
CA GLY A 156 0.04 17.40 -5.11
C GLY A 156 -1.35 16.90 -5.53
N LYS A 157 -1.50 15.60 -5.77
CA LYS A 157 -2.74 14.96 -6.17
C LYS A 157 -3.17 13.93 -5.12
N PRO A 158 -4.47 13.80 -4.82
CA PRO A 158 -4.97 12.75 -3.96
C PRO A 158 -4.51 11.37 -4.42
N LEU A 159 -4.13 10.50 -3.49
CA LEU A 159 -3.69 9.14 -3.82
C LEU A 159 -4.76 8.34 -4.56
N ARG A 160 -6.04 8.66 -4.33
CA ARG A 160 -7.17 8.11 -5.08
C ARG A 160 -7.01 8.27 -6.60
N ASP A 161 -6.53 9.41 -7.07
CA ASP A 161 -6.40 9.70 -8.50
C ASP A 161 -5.33 8.80 -9.16
N TRP A 162 -4.33 8.39 -8.40
CA TRP A 162 -3.33 7.43 -8.83
C TRP A 162 -3.93 6.03 -9.03
N PHE A 163 -4.81 5.61 -8.13
CA PHE A 163 -5.55 4.35 -8.32
C PHE A 163 -6.47 4.41 -9.54
N LEU A 164 -7.20 5.51 -9.75
CA LEU A 164 -8.07 5.67 -10.91
C LEU A 164 -7.30 5.59 -12.22
N LYS A 165 -6.11 6.18 -12.27
CA LYS A 165 -5.22 6.08 -13.45
C LYS A 165 -4.88 4.63 -13.79
N VAL A 166 -4.60 3.80 -12.78
CA VAL A 166 -4.33 2.37 -12.99
C VAL A 166 -5.59 1.61 -13.41
N VAL A 167 -6.73 1.91 -12.80
CA VAL A 167 -8.03 1.33 -13.17
C VAL A 167 -8.34 1.58 -14.64
N GLU A 168 -8.16 2.80 -15.11
CA GLU A 168 -8.34 3.20 -16.51
C GLU A 168 -7.34 2.50 -17.45
N ALA A 169 -6.06 2.52 -17.11
CA ALA A 169 -5.00 1.91 -17.92
C ALA A 169 -5.15 0.39 -18.04
N ALA A 170 -5.62 -0.28 -16.99
CA ALA A 170 -5.85 -1.72 -16.99
C ALA A 170 -7.19 -2.11 -17.64
N GLY A 171 -8.10 -1.16 -17.82
CA GLY A 171 -9.44 -1.41 -18.39
C GLY A 171 -10.30 -2.27 -17.43
N PHE A 172 -10.41 -1.89 -16.16
CA PHE A 172 -11.26 -2.63 -15.23
C PHE A 172 -12.71 -2.65 -15.68
N GLU A 173 -13.37 -3.80 -15.49
CA GLU A 173 -14.80 -3.98 -15.83
C GLU A 173 -15.70 -3.50 -14.71
N ASP A 174 -15.22 -3.50 -13.47
CA ASP A 174 -16.01 -3.17 -12.28
C ASP A 174 -15.25 -2.19 -11.39
N ALA A 175 -15.89 -1.76 -10.31
CA ALA A 175 -15.32 -0.81 -9.38
C ALA A 175 -14.13 -1.41 -8.58
N LEU A 176 -13.10 -0.59 -8.40
CA LEU A 176 -12.10 -0.80 -7.36
C LEU A 176 -12.64 -0.18 -6.07
N TYR A 177 -12.95 -1.02 -5.08
CA TYR A 177 -13.29 -0.56 -3.74
C TYR A 177 -12.02 -0.40 -2.92
N MET A 178 -11.96 0.64 -2.10
CA MET A 178 -10.79 0.95 -1.31
C MET A 178 -11.21 1.41 0.10
N GLY A 179 -10.67 0.76 1.12
CA GLY A 179 -10.73 1.27 2.48
C GLY A 179 -9.96 2.58 2.59
N THR A 180 -10.49 3.55 3.35
CA THR A 180 -9.85 4.84 3.58
C THR A 180 -9.85 5.18 5.05
N ASP A 181 -8.95 6.06 5.47
CA ASP A 181 -9.14 6.73 6.75
C ASP A 181 -10.34 7.69 6.71
N ARG A 182 -10.66 8.31 7.83
CA ARG A 182 -11.79 9.26 7.96
C ARG A 182 -11.63 10.53 7.11
N PHE A 183 -10.44 10.80 6.60
CA PHE A 183 -10.13 11.96 5.76
C PHE A 183 -10.07 11.62 4.28
N GLY A 184 -10.31 10.35 3.92
CA GLY A 184 -10.35 9.86 2.55
C GLY A 184 -9.01 9.40 2.00
N MET A 185 -7.96 9.31 2.82
CA MET A 185 -6.67 8.75 2.42
C MET A 185 -6.80 7.24 2.19
N PRO A 186 -6.54 6.71 0.99
CA PRO A 186 -6.60 5.28 0.71
C PRO A 186 -5.64 4.46 1.56
N TRP A 187 -6.12 3.32 2.08
CA TRP A 187 -5.28 2.37 2.79
C TRP A 187 -4.53 1.49 1.78
N ILE A 188 -3.41 2.02 1.26
CA ILE A 188 -2.64 1.38 0.19
C ILE A 188 -1.95 0.09 0.61
N SER A 189 -1.75 -0.12 1.91
CA SER A 189 -1.11 -1.35 2.37
C SER A 189 -2.05 -2.56 2.47
N GLY A 190 -3.39 -2.38 2.36
CA GLY A 190 -4.30 -3.51 2.54
C GLY A 190 -5.75 -3.33 2.08
N GLY A 191 -6.17 -2.12 1.71
CA GLY A 191 -7.58 -1.74 1.62
C GLY A 191 -8.32 -2.07 0.33
N ALA A 192 -7.67 -2.65 -0.69
CA ALA A 192 -8.31 -2.87 -1.98
C ALA A 192 -9.19 -4.12 -2.01
N CYS A 193 -10.34 -3.96 -2.72
CA CYS A 193 -11.28 -5.04 -3.01
C CYS A 193 -11.77 -4.89 -4.46
N LEU A 194 -11.65 -5.92 -5.27
CA LEU A 194 -12.00 -5.92 -6.69
C LEU A 194 -12.37 -7.30 -7.18
N ILE A 195 -12.99 -7.38 -8.37
CA ILE A 195 -13.29 -8.66 -9.00
C ILE A 195 -12.02 -9.32 -9.53
N SER A 196 -12.01 -10.64 -9.59
CA SER A 196 -10.83 -11.41 -9.99
C SER A 196 -10.39 -11.15 -11.44
N ARG A 197 -11.32 -10.82 -12.34
CA ARG A 197 -10.99 -10.46 -13.72
C ARG A 197 -10.20 -9.16 -13.79
N ASP A 198 -10.54 -8.18 -12.96
CA ASP A 198 -9.80 -6.90 -12.91
C ASP A 198 -8.43 -7.07 -12.28
N PHE A 199 -8.30 -7.97 -11.31
CA PHE A 199 -6.99 -8.33 -10.80
C PHE A 199 -6.10 -9.01 -11.88
N LEU A 200 -6.68 -9.85 -12.74
CA LEU A 200 -5.97 -10.38 -13.91
C LEU A 200 -5.54 -9.25 -14.87
N ARG A 201 -6.43 -8.28 -15.17
CA ARG A 201 -6.11 -7.11 -16.03
C ARG A 201 -4.96 -6.28 -15.44
N TYR A 202 -5.00 -6.04 -14.15
CA TYR A 202 -3.87 -5.40 -13.47
C TYR A 202 -2.56 -6.17 -13.70
N GLY A 203 -2.57 -7.50 -13.54
CA GLY A 203 -1.40 -8.35 -13.80
C GLY A 203 -0.92 -8.28 -15.26
N LEU A 204 -1.83 -8.14 -16.21
CA LEU A 204 -1.52 -8.03 -17.63
C LEU A 204 -0.77 -6.74 -18.00
N LEU A 205 -0.92 -5.64 -17.23
CA LEU A 205 -0.12 -4.43 -17.43
C LEU A 205 1.39 -4.74 -17.37
N PHE A 206 1.80 -5.56 -16.39
CA PHE A 206 3.21 -5.94 -16.24
C PHE A 206 3.68 -6.83 -17.39
N SER A 207 2.87 -7.78 -17.84
CA SER A 207 3.22 -8.67 -18.96
C SER A 207 3.34 -7.92 -20.29
N ARG A 208 2.63 -6.78 -20.42
CA ARG A 208 2.63 -5.90 -21.60
C ARG A 208 3.58 -4.70 -21.47
N LYS A 209 4.43 -4.69 -20.45
CA LYS A 209 5.38 -3.59 -20.17
C LYS A 209 4.68 -2.22 -20.03
N GLY A 210 3.55 -2.19 -19.35
CA GLY A 210 2.75 -0.98 -19.11
C GLY A 210 1.89 -0.51 -20.29
N LYS A 211 1.80 -1.28 -21.37
CA LYS A 211 0.88 -0.96 -22.49
C LYS A 211 -0.51 -1.50 -22.17
N GLY A 212 -1.48 -0.59 -22.04
CA GLY A 212 -2.90 -0.88 -21.86
C GLY A 212 -3.58 -1.38 -23.13
#